data_6162e508d93d2f1fb7a4ae8d95b7ec4e
#
_entry.id   6162e508d93d2f1fb7a4ae8d95b7ec4e
#
_cell.length_a   1.000
_cell.length_b   1.000
_cell.length_c   1.000
_cell.angle_alpha   90.00
_cell.angle_beta   90.00
_cell.angle_gamma   90.00
#
_symmetry.space_group_name_H-M   'P 1'
#
loop_
_entity.id
_entity.type
_entity.pdbx_description
1 polymer ?
#
loop_
_entity_poly.entity_id
_entity_poly.type
_entity_poly.pdbx_seq_one_letter_code
_entity_poly.pdbx_strand_id
1 'polypeptide(L)'
;MISFNNIGNLGRLANQMFQYASLKGIARNRGYDFTIPPEDVFGQNDPLVKTSPLNIYNVFENISNNKIEIQRNPMLQERMHEFDEELFRSCPDNVDLFGYFQSPKYFNHIKDEIKTVSYTHLTLPTTPYV
;
A
#
# COMPACT_ATOMS: atom_id res chain seq x y z
N MET A 1 -11.51 -9.48 4.12
CA MET A 1 -10.16 -9.18 3.61
C MET A 1 -10.19 -7.95 2.72
N ILE A 2 -9.37 -6.96 3.01
CA ILE A 2 -9.27 -5.77 2.18
C ILE A 2 -8.15 -5.94 1.15
N SER A 3 -8.25 -5.22 0.04
CA SER A 3 -7.29 -5.33 -1.06
C SER A 3 -6.85 -3.94 -1.54
N PHE A 4 -5.80 -3.94 -2.35
CA PHE A 4 -5.33 -2.73 -3.01
C PHE A 4 -4.87 -3.13 -4.41
N ASN A 5 -5.84 -3.44 -5.26
CA ASN A 5 -5.56 -4.03 -6.59
C ASN A 5 -4.77 -3.08 -7.50
N ASN A 6 -4.87 -1.78 -7.29
CA ASN A 6 -4.18 -0.79 -8.11
C ASN A 6 -2.79 -0.41 -7.59
N ILE A 7 -2.32 -1.06 -6.54
CA ILE A 7 -0.94 -0.83 -6.10
C ILE A 7 0.00 -1.21 -7.25
N GLY A 8 1.02 -0.40 -7.48
CA GLY A 8 1.88 -0.60 -8.63
C GLY A 8 1.38 0.03 -9.92
N ASN A 9 0.14 0.54 -9.95
CA ASN A 9 -0.43 1.23 -11.11
C ASN A 9 -0.79 2.69 -10.83
N LEU A 10 -0.61 3.16 -9.59
CA LEU A 10 -0.89 4.52 -9.14
C LEU A 10 0.39 5.23 -8.72
N GLY A 11 1.47 5.05 -9.44
CA GLY A 11 2.73 5.71 -9.17
C GLY A 11 3.88 4.73 -8.97
N ARG A 12 5.06 5.30 -8.79
CA ARG A 12 6.30 4.55 -8.68
C ARG A 12 6.56 4.12 -7.24
N LEU A 13 7.79 3.78 -6.92
CA LEU A 13 8.18 3.16 -5.66
C LEU A 13 7.70 3.92 -4.42
N ALA A 14 7.90 5.24 -4.35
CA ALA A 14 7.51 5.99 -3.16
C ALA A 14 6.01 5.90 -2.90
N ASN A 15 5.19 6.06 -3.95
CA ASN A 15 3.74 5.92 -3.83
C ASN A 15 3.35 4.50 -3.43
N GLN A 16 4.00 3.50 -4.01
CA GLN A 16 3.76 2.10 -3.67
C GLN A 16 4.07 1.81 -2.20
N MET A 17 5.15 2.39 -1.68
CA MET A 17 5.53 2.21 -0.29
C MET A 17 4.46 2.77 0.66
N PHE A 18 3.95 3.97 0.38
CA PHE A 18 2.84 4.54 1.15
C PHE A 18 1.58 3.69 1.06
N GLN A 19 1.24 3.25 -0.14
CA GLN A 19 0.04 2.45 -0.37
C GLN A 19 0.09 1.12 0.39
N TYR A 20 1.22 0.43 0.32
CA TYR A 20 1.37 -0.84 1.03
C TYR A 20 1.32 -0.65 2.55
N ALA A 21 2.08 0.31 3.06
CA ALA A 21 2.11 0.58 4.49
C ALA A 21 0.73 0.98 5.02
N SER A 22 0.01 1.81 4.26
CA SER A 22 -1.33 2.25 4.64
C SER A 22 -2.35 1.11 4.60
N LEU A 23 -2.27 0.25 3.59
CA LEU A 23 -3.11 -0.95 3.52
C LEU A 23 -2.92 -1.81 4.76
N LYS A 24 -1.68 -2.10 5.10
CA LYS A 24 -1.36 -2.89 6.29
C LYS A 24 -1.82 -2.19 7.56
N GLY A 25 -1.63 -0.88 7.65
CA GLY A 25 -2.04 -0.09 8.82
C GLY A 25 -3.55 -0.09 9.02
N ILE A 26 -4.31 0.09 7.96
CA ILE A 26 -5.77 0.05 8.02
C ILE A 26 -6.24 -1.34 8.41
N ALA A 27 -5.65 -2.37 7.82
CA ALA A 27 -5.99 -3.76 8.14
C ALA A 27 -5.76 -4.06 9.63
N ARG A 28 -4.60 -3.66 10.15
CA ARG A 28 -4.29 -3.87 11.58
C ARG A 28 -5.23 -3.10 12.49
N ASN A 29 -5.55 -1.86 12.13
CA ASN A 29 -6.45 -1.04 12.94
C ASN A 29 -7.85 -1.61 13.02
N ARG A 30 -8.30 -2.27 11.97
CA ARG A 30 -9.65 -2.83 11.90
C ARG A 30 -9.69 -4.32 12.21
N GLY A 31 -8.54 -4.98 12.32
CA GLY A 31 -8.49 -6.43 12.55
C GLY A 31 -8.82 -7.25 11.32
N TYR A 32 -8.50 -6.76 10.13
CA TYR A 32 -8.79 -7.45 8.87
C TYR A 32 -7.53 -8.11 8.31
N ASP A 33 -7.75 -9.15 7.52
CA ASP A 33 -6.72 -9.65 6.59
C ASP A 33 -6.64 -8.71 5.39
N PHE A 34 -5.50 -8.73 4.71
CA PHE A 34 -5.31 -7.93 3.51
C PHE A 34 -4.53 -8.70 2.47
N THR A 35 -4.63 -8.25 1.22
CA THR A 35 -3.94 -8.86 0.10
C THR A 35 -3.44 -7.78 -0.86
N ILE A 36 -2.42 -8.14 -1.63
CA ILE A 36 -1.85 -7.28 -2.67
C ILE A 36 -1.78 -8.07 -3.98
N PRO A 37 -1.77 -7.38 -5.14
CA PRO A 37 -1.67 -8.08 -6.41
C PRO A 37 -0.26 -8.62 -6.63
N PRO A 38 -0.10 -9.65 -7.49
CA PRO A 38 1.23 -10.14 -7.84
C PRO A 38 2.04 -9.09 -8.60
N GLU A 39 3.35 -9.22 -8.52
CA GLU A 39 4.28 -8.25 -9.09
C GLU A 39 4.11 -8.07 -10.60
N ASP A 40 3.76 -9.12 -11.31
CA ASP A 40 3.66 -9.10 -12.76
C ASP A 40 2.54 -8.21 -13.31
N VAL A 41 1.59 -7.79 -12.47
CA VAL A 41 0.55 -6.85 -12.90
C VAL A 41 0.91 -5.39 -12.61
N PHE A 42 2.05 -5.15 -11.96
CA PHE A 42 2.48 -3.78 -11.69
C PHE A 42 2.79 -3.05 -12.99
N GLY A 43 2.26 -1.84 -13.12
CA GLY A 43 2.55 -1.00 -14.26
C GLY A 43 1.86 -1.40 -15.56
N GLN A 44 0.80 -2.19 -15.49
CA GLN A 44 0.06 -2.59 -16.70
C GLN A 44 -0.35 -1.40 -17.55
N ASN A 45 -0.69 -0.28 -16.90
CA ASN A 45 -1.15 0.93 -17.56
C ASN A 45 -0.13 2.06 -17.51
N ASP A 46 1.07 1.79 -17.03
CA ASP A 46 2.12 2.80 -16.88
C ASP A 46 3.49 2.20 -17.22
N PRO A 47 4.01 2.47 -18.44
CA PRO A 47 5.30 1.93 -18.85
C PRO A 47 6.46 2.34 -17.96
N LEU A 48 6.37 3.51 -17.30
CA LEU A 48 7.43 3.97 -16.40
C LEU A 48 7.50 3.13 -15.14
N VAL A 49 6.36 2.65 -14.66
CA VAL A 49 6.32 1.72 -13.52
C VAL A 49 6.80 0.36 -13.95
N LYS A 50 6.30 -0.14 -15.08
CA LYS A 50 6.61 -1.48 -15.58
C LYS A 50 8.11 -1.68 -15.84
N THR A 51 8.79 -0.64 -16.29
CA THR A 51 10.22 -0.69 -16.60
C THR A 51 11.10 -0.26 -15.41
N SER A 52 10.50 0.16 -14.30
CA SER A 52 11.24 0.54 -13.11
C SER A 52 11.96 -0.67 -12.53
N PRO A 53 13.25 -0.52 -12.15
CA PRO A 53 14.00 -1.64 -11.57
C PRO A 53 13.56 -2.02 -10.17
N LEU A 54 12.85 -1.14 -9.47
CA LEU A 54 12.45 -1.34 -8.08
C LEU A 54 10.95 -1.14 -7.88
N ASN A 55 10.37 -2.01 -7.06
CA ASN A 55 9.01 -1.88 -6.56
C ASN A 55 8.97 -2.39 -5.12
N ILE A 56 7.78 -2.46 -4.52
CA ILE A 56 7.66 -2.84 -3.11
C ILE A 56 8.16 -4.25 -2.82
N TYR A 57 8.14 -5.15 -3.81
CA TYR A 57 8.67 -6.51 -3.62
C TYR A 57 10.18 -6.52 -3.41
N ASN A 58 10.87 -5.48 -3.84
CA ASN A 58 12.33 -5.36 -3.69
C ASN A 58 12.75 -4.70 -2.38
N VAL A 59 11.87 -3.89 -1.78
CA VAL A 59 12.28 -3.02 -0.67
C VAL A 59 11.70 -3.41 0.69
N PHE A 60 10.53 -4.05 0.74
CA PHE A 60 9.96 -4.49 2.00
C PHE A 60 10.38 -5.91 2.33
N GLU A 61 10.75 -6.14 3.60
CA GLU A 61 10.98 -7.48 4.10
C GLU A 61 9.67 -8.25 4.21
N ASN A 62 9.72 -9.53 3.93
CA ASN A 62 8.61 -10.46 4.15
C ASN A 62 7.32 -10.12 3.40
N ILE A 63 7.40 -9.30 2.37
CA ILE A 63 6.20 -8.97 1.59
C ILE A 63 5.59 -10.21 0.94
N SER A 64 6.43 -11.17 0.56
CA SER A 64 5.97 -12.42 -0.04
C SER A 64 5.24 -13.35 0.93
N ASN A 65 5.30 -13.06 2.23
CA ASN A 65 4.56 -13.81 3.25
C ASN A 65 3.10 -13.36 3.37
N ASN A 66 2.74 -12.26 2.73
CA ASN A 66 1.37 -11.78 2.68
C ASN A 66 0.60 -12.54 1.61
N LYS A 67 -0.72 -12.49 1.67
CA LYS A 67 -1.54 -13.01 0.58
C LYS A 67 -1.31 -12.18 -0.67
N ILE A 68 -1.13 -12.86 -1.80
CA ILE A 68 -0.82 -12.23 -3.08
C ILE A 68 -1.88 -12.71 -4.07
N GLU A 69 -2.92 -11.90 -4.24
CA GLU A 69 -4.01 -12.20 -5.15
C GLU A 69 -4.78 -10.93 -5.49
N ILE A 70 -5.60 -11.00 -6.51
CA ILE A 70 -6.49 -9.89 -6.87
C ILE A 70 -7.89 -10.26 -6.38
N GLN A 71 -8.44 -9.42 -5.50
CA GLN A 71 -9.78 -9.60 -4.94
C GLN A 71 -10.79 -8.75 -5.70
N ARG A 72 -11.95 -9.33 -5.95
CA ARG A 72 -13.07 -8.60 -6.59
C ARG A 72 -13.94 -7.96 -5.51
N ASN A 73 -13.44 -6.88 -4.94
CA ASN A 73 -14.15 -6.13 -3.93
C ASN A 73 -14.62 -4.79 -4.48
N PRO A 74 -15.71 -4.21 -3.93
CA PRO A 74 -16.08 -2.85 -4.29
C PRO A 74 -14.99 -1.87 -3.89
N MET A 75 -14.78 -0.85 -4.72
CA MET A 75 -13.74 0.15 -4.50
C MET A 75 -14.13 1.12 -3.39
N LEU A 76 -13.20 1.40 -2.50
CA LEU A 76 -13.31 2.46 -1.51
C LEU A 76 -12.19 3.46 -1.77
N GLN A 77 -12.55 4.65 -2.23
CA GLN A 77 -11.57 5.68 -2.61
C GLN A 77 -11.26 6.60 -1.45
N GLU A 78 -9.98 6.92 -1.28
CA GLU A 78 -9.55 7.97 -0.37
C GLU A 78 -10.09 9.31 -0.86
N ARG A 79 -10.75 10.07 0.03
CA ARG A 79 -11.45 11.29 -0.35
C ARG A 79 -10.63 12.56 -0.14
N MET A 80 -9.52 12.46 0.59
CA MET A 80 -8.72 13.61 1.01
C MET A 80 -7.27 13.42 0.60
N HIS A 81 -6.57 14.51 0.33
CA HIS A 81 -5.14 14.47 -0.01
C HIS A 81 -4.27 14.14 1.18
N GLU A 82 -4.72 14.49 2.37
CA GLU A 82 -4.01 14.19 3.60
C GLU A 82 -4.61 12.93 4.22
N PHE A 83 -4.88 12.95 5.51
CA PHE A 83 -5.38 11.79 6.23
C PHE A 83 -6.91 11.75 6.18
N ASP A 84 -7.47 10.71 5.60
CA ASP A 84 -8.92 10.46 5.63
C ASP A 84 -9.24 9.69 6.91
N GLU A 85 -9.51 10.43 7.97
CA GLU A 85 -9.73 9.84 9.29
C GLU A 85 -10.94 8.92 9.33
N GLU A 86 -12.02 9.29 8.65
CA GLU A 86 -13.22 8.46 8.61
C GLU A 86 -12.95 7.12 7.91
N LEU A 87 -12.24 7.14 6.80
CA LEU A 87 -11.83 5.92 6.12
C LEU A 87 -10.99 5.06 7.05
N PHE A 88 -10.01 5.65 7.73
CA PHE A 88 -9.12 4.92 8.62
C PHE A 88 -9.89 4.25 9.76
N ARG A 89 -10.82 4.98 10.38
CA ARG A 89 -11.55 4.49 11.54
C ARG A 89 -12.68 3.52 11.19
N SER A 90 -13.31 3.70 10.05
CA SER A 90 -14.56 3.04 9.71
C SER A 90 -14.47 2.19 8.45
N CYS A 91 -13.27 1.94 7.94
CA CYS A 91 -13.09 1.12 6.74
C CYS A 91 -13.82 -0.21 6.89
N PRO A 92 -14.78 -0.51 6.02
CA PRO A 92 -15.43 -1.83 6.05
C PRO A 92 -14.49 -2.91 5.53
N ASP A 93 -14.77 -4.16 5.89
CA ASP A 93 -14.06 -5.28 5.31
C ASP A 93 -14.51 -5.51 3.86
N ASN A 94 -13.74 -6.29 3.13
CA ASN A 94 -14.05 -6.69 1.74
C ASN A 94 -14.24 -5.50 0.81
N VAL A 95 -13.32 -4.53 0.90
CA VAL A 95 -13.23 -3.41 -0.03
C VAL A 95 -11.86 -3.38 -0.69
N ASP A 96 -11.79 -2.75 -1.86
CA ASP A 96 -10.56 -2.51 -2.60
C ASP A 96 -10.20 -1.04 -2.45
N LEU A 97 -9.08 -0.76 -1.77
CA LEU A 97 -8.66 0.62 -1.54
C LEU A 97 -8.12 1.24 -2.82
N PHE A 98 -8.40 2.52 -3.00
CA PHE A 98 -7.94 3.29 -4.15
C PHE A 98 -7.54 4.69 -3.70
N GLY A 99 -6.32 5.10 -4.02
CA GLY A 99 -5.79 6.40 -3.67
C GLY A 99 -4.30 6.35 -3.42
N TYR A 100 -3.71 7.47 -3.03
CA TYR A 100 -2.28 7.56 -2.79
C TYR A 100 -1.91 7.28 -1.33
N PHE A 101 -2.79 7.56 -0.39
CA PHE A 101 -2.61 7.26 1.03
C PHE A 101 -1.26 7.75 1.56
N GLN A 102 -0.91 8.98 1.28
CA GLN A 102 0.42 9.52 1.55
C GLN A 102 0.60 10.08 2.97
N SER A 103 -0.30 9.80 3.88
CA SER A 103 -0.14 10.21 5.27
C SER A 103 0.43 9.09 6.13
N PRO A 104 1.49 9.33 6.91
CA PRO A 104 1.99 8.32 7.84
C PRO A 104 1.01 7.98 8.95
N LYS A 105 -0.05 8.76 9.14
CA LYS A 105 -1.08 8.48 10.15
C LYS A 105 -1.82 7.17 9.88
N TYR A 106 -1.83 6.68 8.63
CA TYR A 106 -2.44 5.40 8.32
C TYR A 106 -1.68 4.21 8.90
N PHE A 107 -0.37 4.33 9.15
CA PHE A 107 0.46 3.20 9.56
C PHE A 107 1.40 3.51 10.73
N ASN A 108 1.32 4.70 11.32
CA ASN A 108 2.22 5.08 12.40
C ASN A 108 2.12 4.13 13.61
N HIS A 109 0.94 3.59 13.89
CA HIS A 109 0.70 2.65 14.99
C HIS A 109 1.37 1.29 14.77
N ILE A 110 1.79 0.98 13.56
CA ILE A 110 2.47 -0.28 13.22
C ILE A 110 3.85 -0.04 12.59
N LYS A 111 4.44 1.13 12.86
CA LYS A 111 5.71 1.48 12.21
C LYS A 111 6.79 0.41 12.39
N ASP A 112 6.76 -0.33 13.49
CA ASP A 112 7.74 -1.38 13.74
C ASP A 112 7.49 -2.64 12.92
N GLU A 113 6.31 -2.77 12.31
CA GLU A 113 5.97 -3.86 11.41
C GLU A 113 6.29 -3.53 9.95
N ILE A 114 6.57 -2.26 9.64
CA ILE A 114 6.88 -1.81 8.29
C ILE A 114 8.40 -1.81 8.13
N LYS A 115 8.93 -2.93 7.66
CA LYS A 115 10.38 -3.13 7.56
C LYS A 115 10.83 -3.17 6.13
N THR A 116 11.84 -2.36 5.81
CA THR A 116 12.52 -2.39 4.53
C THR A 116 13.79 -3.23 4.64
N VAL A 117 14.30 -3.68 3.50
CA VAL A 117 15.57 -4.41 3.50
C VAL A 117 16.70 -3.46 3.88
N SER A 118 17.53 -3.88 4.83
CA SER A 118 18.51 -2.98 5.46
C SER A 118 19.61 -2.53 4.52
N TYR A 119 20.00 -3.36 3.57
CA TYR A 119 21.09 -3.02 2.65
C TYR A 119 20.73 -1.93 1.64
N THR A 120 19.48 -1.61 1.49
CA THR A 120 19.04 -0.55 0.56
C THR A 120 19.09 0.83 1.18
N HIS A 121 19.16 0.91 2.50
CA HIS A 121 19.06 2.16 3.26
C HIS A 121 17.79 2.97 2.97
N LEU A 122 16.76 2.30 2.47
CA LEU A 122 15.47 2.93 2.20
C LEU A 122 14.66 3.05 3.48
N THR A 123 14.05 4.21 3.65
CA THR A 123 13.08 4.46 4.71
C THR A 123 11.81 5.00 4.09
N LEU A 124 10.68 4.77 4.76
CA LEU A 124 9.44 5.37 4.31
C LEU A 124 9.52 6.88 4.44
N PRO A 125 9.09 7.64 3.43
CA PRO A 125 8.99 9.08 3.56
C PRO A 125 8.06 9.45 4.69
N THR A 126 8.42 10.47 5.48
CA THR A 126 7.60 10.94 6.59
C THR A 126 6.69 12.09 6.22
N THR A 127 6.89 12.66 5.03
CA THR A 127 6.05 13.73 4.52
C THR A 127 5.41 13.29 3.21
N PRO A 128 4.15 13.69 2.95
CA PRO A 128 3.46 13.31 1.72
C PRO A 128 3.95 14.15 0.54
N TYR A 129 4.88 13.62 -0.19
CA TYR A 129 5.40 14.21 -1.42
C TYR A 129 5.93 13.11 -2.30
N VAL A 130 6.18 13.44 -3.48
CA VAL A 130 6.71 12.47 -4.43
C VAL A 130 7.83 13.06 -5.24
#